data_0e5908847f76f65a72084f414636f61d
#
_entry.id   0e5908847f76f65a72084f414636f61d
#
_cell.length_a   1.000
_cell.length_b   1.000
_cell.length_c   1.000
_cell.angle_alpha   90.00
_cell.angle_beta   90.00
_cell.angle_gamma   90.00
#
_symmetry.space_group_name_H-M   'P 1'
#
loop_
_entity.id
_entity.type
_entity.pdbx_description
1 polymer ?
#
loop_
_entity_poly.entity_id
_entity_poly.type
_entity_poly.pdbx_seq_one_letter_code
_entity_poly.pdbx_strand_id
1 'polypeptide(L)'
;LEQACAADPADRCQEACDLKAALLRVPLSENQQSSHLIRNIAVIGSRPGAGATHISISLVSTMNQKHIPAIYAAADGSASLLHAARANHRLIDQNGIFIYGSFRGIPDYGDSVSVSVPPDDCVVRDYGTRAPALAELASFDLILFVLNGGDWDFVQAAAYGKQLALLPQTRFLCNHGCRSAAKAYARQLGHRVYCFPEDAVPY
;
A
#
# COMPACT_ATOMS: atom_id res chain seq x y z
N LEU A 1 -4.73 15.77 -2.20
CA LEU A 1 -4.64 14.99 -3.46
C LEU A 1 -4.77 15.88 -4.69
N GLU A 2 -5.63 16.91 -4.69
CA GLU A 2 -5.70 17.89 -5.79
C GLU A 2 -4.37 18.60 -6.00
N GLN A 3 -3.65 18.95 -4.93
CA GLN A 3 -2.31 19.55 -5.02
C GLN A 3 -1.26 18.60 -5.62
N ALA A 4 -1.31 17.29 -5.30
CA ALA A 4 -0.38 16.31 -5.88
C ALA A 4 -0.56 16.13 -7.39
N CYS A 5 -1.75 16.48 -7.88
CA CYS A 5 -2.15 16.35 -9.28
C CYS A 5 -2.31 17.69 -10.01
N ALA A 6 -1.84 18.81 -9.44
CA ALA A 6 -1.95 20.12 -10.07
C ALA A 6 -1.22 20.19 -11.42
N ALA A 7 -1.77 20.98 -12.35
CA ALA A 7 -1.21 21.12 -13.69
C ALA A 7 0.14 21.86 -13.66
N ASP A 8 0.27 22.85 -12.75
CA ASP A 8 1.51 23.58 -12.51
C ASP A 8 2.43 22.77 -11.59
N PRO A 9 3.72 22.58 -11.94
CA PRO A 9 4.70 21.93 -11.07
C PRO A 9 4.87 22.60 -9.70
N ALA A 10 4.66 23.93 -9.61
CA ALA A 10 4.76 24.66 -8.35
C ALA A 10 3.62 24.36 -7.37
N ASP A 11 2.45 23.93 -7.90
CA ASP A 11 1.28 23.58 -7.10
C ASP A 11 1.23 22.09 -6.73
N ARG A 12 2.25 21.30 -7.13
CA ARG A 12 2.33 19.88 -6.80
C ARG A 12 2.89 19.70 -5.39
N CYS A 13 2.47 18.61 -4.73
CA CYS A 13 3.15 18.18 -3.52
C CYS A 13 4.64 18.01 -3.82
N GLN A 14 5.48 18.82 -3.20
CA GLN A 14 6.93 18.83 -3.43
C GLN A 14 7.61 17.62 -2.77
N GLU A 15 6.94 16.97 -1.83
CA GLU A 15 7.45 15.82 -1.10
C GLU A 15 6.47 14.64 -1.12
N ALA A 16 7.00 13.43 -1.26
CA ALA A 16 6.21 12.20 -1.20
C ALA A 16 5.44 12.06 0.14
N CYS A 17 5.94 12.66 1.22
CA CYS A 17 5.27 12.72 2.52
C CYS A 17 3.98 13.55 2.50
N ASP A 18 3.87 14.59 1.67
CA ASP A 18 2.64 15.39 1.56
C ASP A 18 1.53 14.61 0.86
N LEU A 19 1.87 13.81 -0.15
CA LEU A 19 0.93 12.93 -0.82
C LEU A 19 0.43 11.83 0.12
N LYS A 20 1.35 11.26 0.92
CA LYS A 20 1.01 10.24 1.94
C LYS A 20 0.12 10.82 3.05
N ALA A 21 0.39 12.07 3.48
CA ALA A 21 -0.48 12.76 4.41
C ALA A 21 -1.88 13.04 3.82
N ALA A 22 -1.95 13.31 2.51
CA ALA A 22 -3.21 13.47 1.81
C ALA A 22 -3.98 12.15 1.66
N LEU A 23 -3.30 11.02 1.46
CA LEU A 23 -3.92 9.68 1.47
C LEU A 23 -4.52 9.33 2.83
N LEU A 24 -3.83 9.70 3.92
CA LEU A 24 -4.32 9.51 5.29
C LEU A 24 -5.47 10.46 5.66
N ARG A 25 -5.65 11.56 4.89
CA ARG A 25 -6.76 12.53 5.07
C ARG A 25 -7.93 12.28 4.12
N VAL A 26 -7.91 11.24 3.28
CA VAL A 26 -9.08 10.91 2.44
C VAL A 26 -10.24 10.61 3.39
N PRO A 27 -11.29 11.42 3.46
CA PRO A 27 -12.42 11.14 4.31
C PRO A 27 -13.05 9.82 3.84
N LEU A 28 -13.02 8.83 4.69
CA LEU A 28 -13.91 7.69 4.60
C LEU A 28 -15.31 8.32 4.62
N SER A 29 -16.09 8.14 3.57
CA SER A 29 -17.40 8.75 3.28
C SER A 29 -18.09 9.39 4.50
N GLU A 30 -18.55 10.63 4.37
CA GLU A 30 -19.06 11.55 5.39
C GLU A 30 -20.18 11.01 6.31
N ASN A 31 -20.51 9.74 6.30
CA ASN A 31 -21.67 9.18 7.01
C ASN A 31 -21.35 8.30 8.23
N GLN A 32 -20.09 8.21 8.67
CA GLN A 32 -19.82 7.59 9.98
C GLN A 32 -18.68 8.34 10.70
N GLN A 33 -19.04 9.30 11.53
CA GLN A 33 -18.19 9.91 12.55
C GLN A 33 -17.94 8.94 13.73
N SER A 34 -17.50 7.74 13.46
CA SER A 34 -16.70 6.98 14.40
C SER A 34 -15.27 7.05 13.86
N SER A 35 -14.37 7.57 14.66
CA SER A 35 -12.92 7.53 14.38
C SER A 35 -12.46 6.08 14.37
N HIS A 36 -12.82 5.34 13.32
CA HIS A 36 -12.30 4.00 13.10
C HIS A 36 -10.81 4.18 12.79
N LEU A 37 -9.99 3.90 13.78
CA LEU A 37 -8.54 3.80 13.57
C LEU A 37 -8.31 2.70 12.54
N ILE A 38 -7.73 3.08 11.40
CA ILE A 38 -7.30 2.11 10.38
C ILE A 38 -6.18 1.28 11.01
N ARG A 39 -6.43 -0.02 11.19
CA ARG A 39 -5.49 -0.95 11.83
C ARG A 39 -4.99 -2.03 10.88
N ASN A 40 -5.76 -2.36 9.85
CA ASN A 40 -5.43 -3.40 8.88
C ASN A 40 -5.52 -2.86 7.46
N ILE A 41 -4.38 -2.82 6.78
CA ILE A 41 -4.28 -2.37 5.39
C ILE A 41 -3.81 -3.53 4.53
N ALA A 42 -4.53 -3.84 3.45
CA ALA A 42 -4.07 -4.76 2.41
C ALA A 42 -3.50 -3.97 1.23
N VAL A 43 -2.34 -4.35 0.74
CA VAL A 43 -1.74 -3.79 -0.47
C VAL A 43 -1.58 -4.91 -1.50
N ILE A 44 -2.16 -4.72 -2.69
CA ILE A 44 -2.21 -5.74 -3.73
C ILE A 44 -1.77 -5.10 -5.04
N GLY A 45 -0.81 -5.69 -5.72
CA GLY A 45 -0.35 -5.27 -7.03
C GLY A 45 -1.12 -5.95 -8.15
N SER A 46 -1.45 -5.23 -9.20
CA SER A 46 -2.11 -5.77 -10.39
C SER A 46 -1.23 -6.76 -11.15
N ARG A 47 0.09 -6.63 -11.01
CA ARG A 47 1.11 -7.49 -11.65
C ARG A 47 2.47 -7.35 -10.95
N PRO A 48 3.43 -8.24 -11.27
CA PRO A 48 4.83 -8.04 -10.88
C PRO A 48 5.35 -6.69 -11.38
N GLY A 49 6.05 -5.97 -10.50
CA GLY A 49 6.56 -4.63 -10.81
C GLY A 49 5.55 -3.49 -10.72
N ALA A 50 4.30 -3.74 -10.30
CA ALA A 50 3.34 -2.65 -10.03
C ALA A 50 3.76 -1.76 -8.86
N GLY A 51 4.63 -2.24 -7.97
CA GLY A 51 5.17 -1.47 -6.86
C GLY A 51 4.41 -1.64 -5.54
N ALA A 52 3.63 -2.71 -5.37
CA ALA A 52 2.90 -3.00 -4.13
C ALA A 52 3.84 -3.01 -2.93
N THR A 53 4.93 -3.76 -2.99
CA THR A 53 5.93 -3.85 -1.92
C THR A 53 6.57 -2.50 -1.62
N HIS A 54 6.93 -1.73 -2.65
CA HIS A 54 7.49 -0.40 -2.47
C HIS A 54 6.53 0.54 -1.74
N ILE A 55 5.25 0.54 -2.16
CA ILE A 55 4.21 1.33 -1.51
C ILE A 55 3.99 0.87 -0.06
N SER A 56 3.96 -0.43 0.20
CA SER A 56 3.81 -0.98 1.55
C SER A 56 4.93 -0.55 2.49
N ILE A 57 6.19 -0.67 2.05
CA ILE A 57 7.37 -0.24 2.82
C ILE A 57 7.36 1.26 3.07
N SER A 58 7.07 2.03 2.02
CA SER A 58 7.00 3.49 2.10
C SER A 58 5.88 3.96 3.02
N LEU A 59 4.73 3.29 3.00
CA LEU A 59 3.60 3.60 3.86
C LEU A 59 3.96 3.39 5.33
N VAL A 60 4.48 2.20 5.68
CA VAL A 60 4.92 1.88 7.04
C VAL A 60 5.97 2.86 7.54
N SER A 61 7.01 3.12 6.73
CA SER A 61 8.07 4.06 7.09
C SER A 61 7.53 5.46 7.38
N THR A 62 6.61 5.94 6.54
CA THR A 62 6.00 7.26 6.69
C THR A 62 5.09 7.34 7.91
N MET A 63 4.29 6.31 8.16
CA MET A 63 3.43 6.25 9.35
C MET A 63 4.29 6.33 10.62
N ASN A 64 5.34 5.51 10.70
CA ASN A 64 6.25 5.51 11.86
C ASN A 64 6.98 6.85 12.03
N GLN A 65 7.42 7.50 10.94
CA GLN A 65 7.99 8.85 11.00
C GLN A 65 7.00 9.90 11.54
N LYS A 66 5.71 9.68 11.30
CA LYS A 66 4.63 10.55 11.81
C LYS A 66 4.07 10.09 13.17
N HIS A 67 4.77 9.21 13.86
CA HIS A 67 4.37 8.66 15.17
C HIS A 67 3.03 7.89 15.13
N ILE A 68 2.67 7.34 13.97
CA ILE A 68 1.55 6.42 13.83
C ILE A 68 2.18 5.01 13.78
N PRO A 69 2.04 4.21 14.85
CA PRO A 69 2.68 2.91 14.90
C PRO A 69 2.20 2.01 13.77
N ALA A 70 3.12 1.50 12.97
CA ALA A 70 2.81 0.65 11.84
C ALA A 70 3.86 -0.43 11.63
N ILE A 71 3.43 -1.57 11.12
CA ILE A 71 4.29 -2.71 10.84
C ILE A 71 3.94 -3.33 9.49
N TYR A 72 4.94 -3.66 8.71
CA TYR A 72 4.83 -4.38 7.46
C TYR A 72 4.72 -5.89 7.73
N ALA A 73 3.85 -6.57 7.02
CA ALA A 73 3.75 -8.02 7.02
C ALA A 73 3.73 -8.55 5.58
N ALA A 74 4.71 -9.38 5.21
CA ALA A 74 4.70 -10.06 3.92
C ALA A 74 3.57 -11.10 3.91
N ALA A 75 2.76 -11.08 2.86
CA ALA A 75 1.67 -12.04 2.61
C ALA A 75 1.69 -12.57 1.17
N ASP A 76 2.75 -12.25 0.42
CA ASP A 76 2.96 -12.65 -0.96
C ASP A 76 3.65 -14.02 -1.09
N GLY A 77 4.06 -14.61 0.02
CA GLY A 77 4.86 -15.84 0.06
C GLY A 77 6.33 -15.61 -0.34
N SER A 78 6.77 -14.35 -0.51
CA SER A 78 8.16 -14.07 -0.81
C SER A 78 9.02 -14.12 0.45
N ALA A 79 10.21 -14.68 0.32
CA ALA A 79 11.19 -14.70 1.41
C ALA A 79 12.08 -13.43 1.41
N SER A 80 11.73 -12.37 0.67
CA SER A 80 12.60 -11.22 0.44
C SER A 80 13.00 -10.52 1.74
N LEU A 81 12.04 -10.23 2.60
CA LEU A 81 12.33 -9.61 3.91
C LEU A 81 13.08 -10.59 4.83
N LEU A 82 12.76 -11.88 4.77
CA LEU A 82 13.47 -12.91 5.54
C LEU A 82 14.93 -13.03 5.10
N HIS A 83 15.22 -12.93 3.80
CA HIS A 83 16.60 -12.91 3.31
C HIS A 83 17.35 -11.66 3.77
N ALA A 84 16.72 -10.48 3.70
CA ALA A 84 17.29 -9.24 4.21
C ALA A 84 17.55 -9.33 5.73
N ALA A 85 16.62 -9.89 6.48
CA ALA A 85 16.76 -10.10 7.92
C ALA A 85 17.89 -11.08 8.26
N ARG A 86 18.03 -12.18 7.52
CA ARG A 86 19.14 -13.14 7.69
C ARG A 86 20.50 -12.55 7.36
N ALA A 87 20.57 -11.72 6.32
CA ALA A 87 21.80 -11.03 5.96
C ALA A 87 22.20 -9.95 7.00
N ASN A 88 21.22 -9.39 7.70
CA ASN A 88 21.36 -8.30 8.65
C ASN A 88 20.70 -8.63 10.00
N HIS A 89 21.04 -9.76 10.59
CA HIS A 89 20.44 -10.28 11.84
C HIS A 89 20.50 -9.30 13.02
N ARG A 90 21.42 -8.33 13.00
CA ARG A 90 21.50 -7.25 14.00
C ARG A 90 20.32 -6.27 13.94
N LEU A 91 19.55 -6.31 12.85
CA LEU A 91 18.35 -5.48 12.66
C LEU A 91 17.07 -6.19 13.11
N ILE A 92 17.17 -7.40 13.69
CA ILE A 92 16.06 -8.14 14.24
C ILE A 92 16.00 -7.90 15.74
N ASP A 93 14.84 -7.48 16.24
CA ASP A 93 14.60 -7.35 17.67
C ASP A 93 14.34 -8.71 18.33
N GLN A 94 14.20 -8.70 19.67
CA GLN A 94 13.92 -9.91 20.46
C GLN A 94 12.57 -10.56 20.15
N ASN A 95 11.67 -9.86 19.46
CA ASN A 95 10.35 -10.36 19.06
C ASN A 95 10.35 -10.86 17.61
N GLY A 96 11.47 -10.84 16.91
CA GLY A 96 11.58 -11.27 15.52
C GLY A 96 11.16 -10.19 14.51
N ILE A 97 11.01 -8.94 14.92
CA ILE A 97 10.67 -7.82 14.05
C ILE A 97 11.95 -7.25 13.44
N PHE A 98 11.99 -7.13 12.13
CA PHE A 98 13.06 -6.46 11.41
C PHE A 98 12.85 -4.94 11.49
N ILE A 99 13.91 -4.21 11.92
CA ILE A 99 13.88 -2.75 12.10
C ILE A 99 15.01 -2.12 11.30
N TYR A 100 14.65 -1.22 10.38
CA TYR A 100 15.62 -0.43 9.62
C TYR A 100 15.14 1.03 9.51
N GLY A 101 15.82 1.93 10.22
CA GLY A 101 15.36 3.31 10.35
C GLY A 101 13.94 3.41 10.92
N SER A 102 13.04 4.02 10.19
CA SER A 102 11.62 4.10 10.53
C SER A 102 10.80 2.89 10.05
N PHE A 103 11.36 2.02 9.23
CA PHE A 103 10.69 0.82 8.76
C PHE A 103 10.72 -0.27 9.83
N ARG A 104 9.56 -0.91 10.04
CA ARG A 104 9.38 -2.10 10.86
C ARG A 104 8.68 -3.16 10.04
N GLY A 105 9.14 -4.40 10.07
CA GLY A 105 8.53 -5.46 9.28
C GLY A 105 8.66 -6.83 9.92
N ILE A 106 7.67 -7.66 9.67
CA ILE A 106 7.65 -9.07 10.07
C ILE A 106 8.08 -9.88 8.86
N PRO A 107 9.27 -10.53 8.89
CA PRO A 107 9.62 -11.49 7.87
C PRO A 107 8.62 -12.65 7.85
N ASP A 108 8.41 -13.22 6.67
CA ASP A 108 7.64 -14.46 6.57
C ASP A 108 8.49 -15.63 7.11
N TYR A 109 8.27 -15.98 8.36
CA TYR A 109 8.94 -17.11 9.02
C TYR A 109 8.25 -18.46 8.74
N GLY A 110 7.19 -18.46 7.94
CA GLY A 110 6.31 -19.61 7.72
C GLY A 110 5.37 -19.89 8.92
N ASP A 111 4.61 -20.95 8.83
CA ASP A 111 3.57 -21.28 9.79
C ASP A 111 4.10 -21.68 11.20
N SER A 112 5.41 -21.92 11.29
CA SER A 112 6.04 -22.40 12.51
C SER A 112 6.35 -21.32 13.55
N VAL A 113 6.33 -20.04 13.15
CA VAL A 113 6.69 -18.91 14.01
C VAL A 113 5.61 -17.86 13.99
N SER A 114 4.98 -17.65 15.13
CA SER A 114 4.03 -16.53 15.30
C SER A 114 4.74 -15.36 15.93
N VAL A 115 4.82 -14.26 15.20
CA VAL A 115 5.32 -12.97 15.70
C VAL A 115 4.15 -12.20 16.30
N SER A 116 4.27 -11.82 17.56
CA SER A 116 3.23 -11.01 18.20
C SER A 116 3.30 -9.56 17.69
N VAL A 117 2.22 -9.10 17.09
CA VAL A 117 2.07 -7.70 16.67
C VAL A 117 1.56 -6.89 17.87
N PRO A 118 2.19 -5.77 18.21
CA PRO A 118 1.63 -4.88 19.23
C PRO A 118 0.20 -4.45 18.89
N PRO A 119 -0.72 -4.42 19.85
CA PRO A 119 -2.16 -4.21 19.58
C PRO A 119 -2.48 -2.84 18.98
N ASP A 120 -1.60 -1.86 19.19
CA ASP A 120 -1.78 -0.50 18.68
C ASP A 120 -1.16 -0.28 17.29
N ASP A 121 -0.40 -1.24 16.79
CA ASP A 121 0.23 -1.12 15.48
C ASP A 121 -0.79 -1.31 14.34
N CYS A 122 -0.71 -0.45 13.34
CA CYS A 122 -1.37 -0.66 12.06
C CYS A 122 -0.59 -1.70 11.25
N VAL A 123 -1.24 -2.78 10.86
CA VAL A 123 -0.63 -3.84 10.05
C VAL A 123 -0.85 -3.56 8.58
N VAL A 124 0.23 -3.38 7.83
CA VAL A 124 0.23 -3.25 6.38
C VAL A 124 0.64 -4.59 5.77
N ARG A 125 -0.33 -5.33 5.23
CA ARG A 125 -0.08 -6.64 4.59
C ARG A 125 0.18 -6.46 3.10
N ASP A 126 1.36 -6.85 2.69
CA ASP A 126 1.78 -6.85 1.28
C ASP A 126 1.47 -8.21 0.66
N TYR A 127 0.48 -8.25 -0.19
CA TYR A 127 0.11 -9.43 -0.97
C TYR A 127 0.92 -9.57 -2.27
N GLY A 128 1.80 -8.62 -2.56
CA GLY A 128 2.50 -8.62 -3.85
C GLY A 128 1.51 -8.65 -5.01
N THR A 129 1.57 -9.72 -5.81
CA THR A 129 0.61 -9.97 -6.91
C THR A 129 -0.36 -11.12 -6.62
N ARG A 130 -0.32 -11.67 -5.42
CA ARG A 130 -1.31 -12.64 -4.99
C ARG A 130 -2.68 -11.98 -4.93
N ALA A 131 -3.68 -12.62 -5.50
CA ALA A 131 -5.07 -12.18 -5.46
C ALA A 131 -5.81 -12.91 -4.32
N PRO A 132 -5.93 -12.31 -3.13
CA PRO A 132 -6.67 -12.93 -2.03
C PRO A 132 -8.17 -12.99 -2.35
N ALA A 133 -8.88 -13.92 -1.70
CA ALA A 133 -10.32 -14.00 -1.83
C ALA A 133 -11.00 -12.73 -1.26
N LEU A 134 -12.11 -12.31 -1.86
CA LEU A 134 -12.85 -11.13 -1.38
C LEU A 134 -13.31 -11.27 0.07
N ALA A 135 -13.62 -12.48 0.51
CA ALA A 135 -14.00 -12.76 1.89
C ALA A 135 -12.85 -12.48 2.88
N GLU A 136 -11.61 -12.78 2.49
CA GLU A 136 -10.41 -12.45 3.27
C GLU A 136 -10.24 -10.93 3.35
N LEU A 137 -10.42 -10.24 2.23
CA LEU A 137 -10.25 -8.79 2.13
C LEU A 137 -11.35 -7.98 2.84
N ALA A 138 -12.52 -8.56 3.05
CA ALA A 138 -13.63 -7.88 3.72
C ALA A 138 -13.31 -7.47 5.16
N SER A 139 -12.33 -8.13 5.80
CA SER A 139 -11.88 -7.82 7.18
C SER A 139 -10.87 -6.67 7.28
N PHE A 140 -10.39 -6.13 6.16
CA PHE A 140 -9.46 -5.02 6.15
C PHE A 140 -10.18 -3.67 6.23
N ASP A 141 -9.55 -2.72 6.92
CA ASP A 141 -10.07 -1.35 7.01
C ASP A 141 -9.80 -0.55 5.74
N LEU A 142 -8.71 -0.88 5.03
CA LEU A 142 -8.30 -0.26 3.78
C LEU A 142 -7.66 -1.29 2.86
N ILE A 143 -8.05 -1.25 1.60
CA ILE A 143 -7.45 -2.06 0.53
C ILE A 143 -6.85 -1.10 -0.50
N LEU A 144 -5.56 -1.20 -0.75
CA LEU A 144 -4.85 -0.45 -1.77
C LEU A 144 -4.56 -1.38 -2.95
N PHE A 145 -5.24 -1.17 -4.07
CA PHE A 145 -4.96 -1.89 -5.30
C PHE A 145 -4.05 -1.06 -6.20
N VAL A 146 -2.84 -1.55 -6.38
CA VAL A 146 -1.77 -0.85 -7.09
C VAL A 146 -1.74 -1.29 -8.54
N LEU A 147 -2.13 -0.37 -9.41
CA LEU A 147 -2.13 -0.51 -10.86
C LEU A 147 -0.81 -0.01 -11.44
N ASN A 148 -0.36 -0.62 -12.51
CA ASN A 148 0.76 -0.11 -13.30
C ASN A 148 0.24 0.70 -14.49
N GLY A 149 0.93 1.77 -14.86
CA GLY A 149 0.57 2.62 -15.99
C GLY A 149 0.79 2.03 -17.37
N GLY A 150 1.34 0.81 -17.47
CA GLY A 150 1.55 0.13 -18.76
C GLY A 150 0.27 -0.49 -19.33
N ASP A 151 0.13 -0.43 -20.65
CA ASP A 151 -1.09 -0.86 -21.35
C ASP A 151 -1.29 -2.38 -21.42
N TRP A 152 -0.23 -3.16 -21.16
CA TRP A 152 -0.18 -4.62 -21.43
C TRP A 152 -1.14 -5.45 -20.59
N ASP A 153 -1.45 -5.02 -19.35
CA ASP A 153 -2.24 -5.81 -18.41
C ASP A 153 -3.56 -5.16 -18.04
N PHE A 154 -3.94 -4.14 -18.81
CA PHE A 154 -5.11 -3.33 -18.53
C PHE A 154 -6.38 -4.16 -18.32
N VAL A 155 -6.59 -5.18 -19.15
CA VAL A 155 -7.79 -6.02 -19.10
C VAL A 155 -7.82 -6.89 -17.85
N GLN A 156 -6.71 -7.55 -17.53
CA GLN A 156 -6.63 -8.44 -16.35
C GLN A 156 -6.69 -7.64 -15.03
N ALA A 157 -5.94 -6.55 -14.97
CA ALA A 157 -5.97 -5.64 -13.82
C ALA A 157 -7.38 -5.08 -13.57
N ALA A 158 -8.09 -4.74 -14.64
CA ALA A 158 -9.45 -4.24 -14.53
C ALA A 158 -10.46 -5.34 -14.12
N ALA A 159 -10.26 -6.58 -14.53
CA ALA A 159 -11.16 -7.68 -14.14
C ALA A 159 -11.14 -7.91 -12.61
N TYR A 160 -9.95 -8.04 -12.01
CA TYR A 160 -9.83 -8.17 -10.57
C TYR A 160 -10.19 -6.86 -9.84
N GLY A 161 -9.79 -5.72 -10.39
CA GLY A 161 -10.14 -4.40 -9.88
C GLY A 161 -11.65 -4.17 -9.77
N LYS A 162 -12.45 -4.66 -10.72
CA LYS A 162 -13.91 -4.62 -10.64
C LYS A 162 -14.49 -5.43 -9.50
N GLN A 163 -13.88 -6.57 -9.18
CA GLN A 163 -14.27 -7.35 -8.00
C GLN A 163 -13.94 -6.59 -6.71
N LEU A 164 -12.74 -6.00 -6.64
CA LEU A 164 -12.33 -5.18 -5.49
C LEU A 164 -13.18 -3.91 -5.33
N ALA A 165 -13.70 -3.35 -6.42
CA ALA A 165 -14.58 -2.20 -6.41
C ALA A 165 -15.91 -2.44 -5.66
N LEU A 166 -16.28 -3.71 -5.44
CA LEU A 166 -17.44 -4.07 -4.62
C LEU A 166 -17.20 -3.86 -3.12
N LEU A 167 -15.94 -3.73 -2.72
CA LEU A 167 -15.54 -3.49 -1.33
C LEU A 167 -15.34 -1.97 -1.12
N PRO A 168 -16.16 -1.30 -0.30
CA PRO A 168 -16.17 0.16 -0.18
C PRO A 168 -14.86 0.75 0.37
N GLN A 169 -14.08 -0.05 1.11
CA GLN A 169 -12.78 0.32 1.63
C GLN A 169 -11.65 0.24 0.58
N THR A 170 -11.93 -0.15 -0.66
CA THR A 170 -10.92 -0.22 -1.71
C THR A 170 -10.55 1.15 -2.26
N ARG A 171 -9.26 1.38 -2.46
CA ARG A 171 -8.69 2.55 -3.15
C ARG A 171 -7.74 2.07 -4.25
N PHE A 172 -7.82 2.72 -5.39
CA PHE A 172 -7.04 2.38 -6.58
C PHE A 172 -5.91 3.38 -6.77
N LEU A 173 -4.69 2.87 -6.87
CA LEU A 173 -3.48 3.66 -7.09
C LEU A 173 -2.87 3.28 -8.43
N CYS A 174 -2.58 4.24 -9.29
CA CYS A 174 -1.81 4.03 -10.50
C CYS A 174 -0.37 4.47 -10.24
N ASN A 175 0.52 3.49 -10.08
CA ASN A 175 1.95 3.70 -9.90
C ASN A 175 2.66 3.63 -11.27
N HIS A 176 3.78 4.34 -11.43
CA HIS A 176 4.53 4.43 -12.69
C HIS A 176 3.67 4.82 -13.91
N GLY A 177 2.55 5.48 -13.68
CA GLY A 177 1.59 5.81 -14.72
C GLY A 177 1.37 7.31 -14.89
N CYS A 178 1.05 7.69 -16.12
CA CYS A 178 0.62 9.05 -16.41
C CYS A 178 -0.87 9.24 -16.07
N ARG A 179 -1.31 10.50 -15.99
CA ARG A 179 -2.71 10.85 -15.73
C ARG A 179 -3.70 10.21 -16.73
N SER A 180 -3.27 9.99 -17.97
CA SER A 180 -4.13 9.35 -18.99
C SER A 180 -4.40 7.89 -18.63
N ALA A 181 -3.40 7.13 -18.18
CA ALA A 181 -3.57 5.76 -17.71
C ALA A 181 -4.51 5.68 -16.50
N ALA A 182 -4.31 6.53 -15.49
CA ALA A 182 -5.19 6.61 -14.33
C ALA A 182 -6.64 6.93 -14.73
N LYS A 183 -6.86 7.85 -15.68
CA LYS A 183 -8.19 8.17 -16.22
C LYS A 183 -8.81 6.98 -16.97
N ALA A 184 -8.00 6.22 -17.71
CA ALA A 184 -8.47 5.03 -18.43
C ALA A 184 -8.95 3.97 -17.43
N TYR A 185 -8.17 3.68 -16.40
CA TYR A 185 -8.57 2.78 -15.31
C TYR A 185 -9.82 3.29 -14.59
N ALA A 186 -9.88 4.59 -14.27
CA ALA A 186 -11.04 5.16 -13.59
C ALA A 186 -12.35 4.98 -14.37
N ARG A 187 -12.30 5.16 -15.69
CA ARG A 187 -13.47 4.90 -16.57
C ARG A 187 -13.90 3.44 -16.56
N GLN A 188 -12.92 2.52 -16.58
CA GLN A 188 -13.21 1.09 -16.66
C GLN A 188 -13.67 0.50 -15.33
N LEU A 189 -13.13 1.01 -14.22
CA LEU A 189 -13.46 0.55 -12.87
C LEU A 189 -14.73 1.23 -12.32
N GLY A 190 -15.14 2.38 -12.89
CA GLY A 190 -16.19 3.21 -12.32
C GLY A 190 -15.81 3.89 -11.00
N HIS A 191 -14.51 3.92 -10.67
CA HIS A 191 -13.99 4.42 -9.41
C HIS A 191 -12.85 5.40 -9.64
N ARG A 192 -12.63 6.29 -8.66
CA ARG A 192 -11.48 7.19 -8.68
C ARG A 192 -10.18 6.39 -8.57
N VAL A 193 -9.23 6.69 -9.46
CA VAL A 193 -7.86 6.16 -9.44
C VAL A 193 -6.90 7.29 -9.15
N TYR A 194 -6.11 7.14 -8.11
CA TYR A 194 -5.10 8.09 -7.71
C TYR A 194 -3.80 7.80 -8.45
N CYS A 195 -3.20 8.83 -9.01
CA CYS A 195 -1.92 8.69 -9.72
C CYS A 195 -0.79 8.92 -8.72
N PHE A 196 0.14 7.98 -8.66
CA PHE A 196 1.39 8.14 -7.94
C PHE A 196 2.41 8.65 -8.96
N PRO A 197 2.98 9.85 -8.80
CA PRO A 197 4.00 10.34 -9.72
C PRO A 197 5.23 9.46 -9.64
N GLU A 198 5.89 9.30 -10.77
CA GLU A 198 7.22 8.72 -10.82
C GLU A 198 8.17 9.71 -10.15
N ASP A 199 8.73 9.36 -9.00
CA ASP A 199 9.75 10.19 -8.38
C ASP A 199 10.97 10.17 -9.27
N ALA A 200 11.31 11.32 -9.83
CA ALA A 200 12.49 11.49 -10.68
C ALA A 200 13.81 11.45 -9.88
N VAL A 201 13.73 11.24 -8.58
CA VAL A 201 14.91 11.16 -7.70
C VAL A 201 15.11 9.71 -7.28
N PRO A 202 16.17 9.04 -7.76
CA PRO A 202 16.57 7.76 -7.18
C PRO A 202 16.97 7.98 -5.71
N TYR A 203 16.51 7.09 -4.85
CA TYR A 203 16.87 7.05 -3.43
C TYR A 203 18.39 6.94 -3.24
#